data_36707f3ed7dcf8c54e2113943c671ea0
#
_entry.id   36707f3ed7dcf8c54e2113943c671ea0
#
_cell.length_a   1.000
_cell.length_b   1.000
_cell.length_c   1.000
_cell.angle_alpha   90.00
_cell.angle_beta   90.00
_cell.angle_gamma   90.00
#
_symmetry.space_group_name_H-M   'P 1'
#
loop_
_entity.id
_entity.type
_entity.pdbx_description
1 polymer ?
#
loop_
_entity_poly.entity_id
_entity_poly.type
_entity_poly.pdbx_seq_one_letter_code
_entity_poly.pdbx_strand_id
1 'polypeptide(L)'
;MTTIGKTIEERLSLFDTYLERTGMDKKQYQYDGVRWILNNELRDDPLCGVRGGIIADEMGLGKTIMMIGTMLCNFVPKTLVVVPPVLIDQWFVQIYRTTGHKALIYHGEDKKNITLEDLEQAKIVICTYAGVTLTKEHIEAKMLTDLHKIAWTRIVFDEAHHLRNGKGARYFSVRLLQANIRWLVTGTPIQNRKKDFYNLCRVLRLPASFYTDMDKLKLNARDFIMKRTKQQVGIQIADLFIGKNMVQWANEKEKELSEELHSAFSFTNTRAKNDNQTILSAFNSCSLALLLRARQSCIYPKLMAGQLNKMVENGILSNYDEYKEAFDYSSKLDSVIKKILDRKDNGCGKIIFCHFREEIDEIAARLRSGGMLKVATLDGRTSNGKRFDILNDKNDALILQIQTGCEGLNLQENYSEIYFISPHWNPAVEDQAIARCHRIGQKKPVYVERFEMCSFIYEDQDTPSINMDNYVTNVQDGKRDIANKIMATD
;
A
#
# COMPACT_ATOMS: atom_id res chain seq x y z
N MET A 1 -2.44 17.26 -47.41
CA MET A 1 -1.10 16.81 -47.03
C MET A 1 -1.24 15.91 -45.81
N THR A 2 -1.17 14.61 -46.00
CA THR A 2 -1.19 13.59 -44.96
C THR A 2 0.10 13.74 -44.17
N THR A 3 -0.02 14.21 -42.92
CA THR A 3 1.10 14.25 -41.98
C THR A 3 1.54 12.80 -41.77
N ILE A 4 2.66 12.39 -42.35
CA ILE A 4 3.30 11.09 -42.07
C ILE A 4 3.54 11.03 -40.57
N GLY A 5 2.76 10.19 -39.86
CA GLY A 5 2.88 10.05 -38.41
C GLY A 5 4.28 9.54 -38.08
N LYS A 6 4.93 10.17 -37.09
CA LYS A 6 6.23 9.69 -36.58
C LYS A 6 6.13 8.23 -36.19
N THR A 7 7.12 7.45 -36.59
CA THR A 7 7.27 6.04 -36.17
C THR A 7 7.48 5.94 -34.64
N ILE A 8 7.28 4.79 -34.04
CA ILE A 8 7.53 4.58 -32.61
C ILE A 8 9.00 4.85 -32.28
N GLU A 9 9.93 4.48 -33.13
CA GLU A 9 11.36 4.73 -32.94
C GLU A 9 11.69 6.24 -32.93
N GLU A 10 11.12 6.99 -33.88
CA GLU A 10 11.27 8.46 -33.90
C GLU A 10 10.66 9.14 -32.66
N ARG A 11 9.62 8.56 -32.08
CA ARG A 11 9.04 9.04 -30.82
C ARG A 11 9.91 8.71 -29.62
N LEU A 12 10.48 7.50 -29.59
CA LEU A 12 11.38 7.03 -28.54
C LEU A 12 12.68 7.84 -28.48
N SER A 13 13.16 8.40 -29.60
CA SER A 13 14.33 9.26 -29.60
C SER A 13 14.18 10.50 -28.70
N LEU A 14 12.94 10.96 -28.47
CA LEU A 14 12.67 12.04 -27.51
C LEU A 14 12.97 11.61 -26.07
N PHE A 15 12.70 10.35 -25.76
CA PHE A 15 13.02 9.81 -24.43
C PHE A 15 14.53 9.62 -24.26
N ASP A 16 15.24 9.17 -25.27
CA ASP A 16 16.72 9.11 -25.28
C ASP A 16 17.32 10.49 -25.03
N THR A 17 16.92 11.48 -25.82
CA THR A 17 17.36 12.88 -25.65
C THR A 17 17.09 13.43 -24.24
N TYR A 18 15.95 13.05 -23.64
CA TYR A 18 15.64 13.44 -22.27
C TYR A 18 16.60 12.78 -21.26
N LEU A 19 16.85 11.49 -21.38
CA LEU A 19 17.76 10.77 -20.48
C LEU A 19 19.18 11.34 -20.57
N GLU A 20 19.68 11.58 -21.76
CA GLU A 20 21.00 12.21 -21.99
C GLU A 20 21.10 13.60 -21.37
N ARG A 21 20.11 14.46 -21.63
CA ARG A 21 20.07 15.83 -21.09
C ARG A 21 20.04 15.88 -19.57
N THR A 22 19.39 14.90 -18.94
CA THR A 22 19.24 14.85 -17.46
C THR A 22 20.33 14.03 -16.79
N GLY A 23 21.25 13.41 -17.56
CA GLY A 23 22.30 12.54 -17.01
C GLY A 23 21.75 11.27 -16.34
N MET A 24 20.54 10.86 -16.71
CA MET A 24 19.96 9.64 -16.18
C MET A 24 20.39 8.43 -16.98
N ASP A 25 20.72 7.34 -16.30
CA ASP A 25 21.09 6.09 -16.92
C ASP A 25 19.96 5.54 -17.80
N LYS A 26 20.26 5.19 -19.03
CA LYS A 26 19.35 4.48 -19.92
C LYS A 26 19.20 3.05 -19.44
N LYS A 27 18.04 2.72 -18.86
CA LYS A 27 17.68 1.38 -18.44
C LYS A 27 16.84 0.71 -19.52
N GLN A 28 17.38 -0.32 -20.16
CA GLN A 28 16.74 -0.97 -21.29
C GLN A 28 15.29 -1.39 -21.02
N TYR A 29 15.03 -1.94 -19.84
CA TYR A 29 13.66 -2.35 -19.47
C TYR A 29 12.67 -1.18 -19.38
N GLN A 30 13.11 0.03 -18.99
CA GLN A 30 12.25 1.23 -18.98
C GLN A 30 11.97 1.67 -20.41
N TYR A 31 12.98 1.63 -21.25
CA TYR A 31 12.84 1.93 -22.68
C TYR A 31 11.87 0.97 -23.38
N ASP A 32 12.01 -0.32 -23.13
CA ASP A 32 11.08 -1.35 -23.64
C ASP A 32 9.67 -1.16 -23.07
N GLY A 33 9.57 -0.71 -21.83
CA GLY A 33 8.29 -0.35 -21.20
C GLY A 33 7.62 0.81 -21.89
N VAL A 34 8.34 1.91 -22.16
CA VAL A 34 7.82 3.06 -22.92
C VAL A 34 7.40 2.64 -24.32
N ARG A 35 8.19 1.80 -24.99
CA ARG A 35 7.85 1.23 -26.32
C ARG A 35 6.54 0.45 -26.26
N TRP A 36 6.37 -0.44 -25.28
CA TRP A 36 5.15 -1.21 -25.10
C TRP A 36 3.93 -0.32 -24.85
N ILE A 37 4.07 0.72 -24.02
CA ILE A 37 3.01 1.69 -23.75
C ILE A 37 2.64 2.44 -25.03
N LEU A 38 3.61 2.92 -25.79
CA LEU A 38 3.39 3.62 -27.08
C LEU A 38 2.68 2.73 -28.09
N ASN A 39 3.08 1.45 -28.21
CA ASN A 39 2.40 0.48 -29.06
C ASN A 39 0.93 0.35 -28.69
N ASN A 40 0.60 0.30 -27.39
CA ASN A 40 -0.78 0.22 -26.92
C ASN A 40 -1.60 1.50 -27.17
N GLU A 41 -0.96 2.67 -27.12
CA GLU A 41 -1.65 3.94 -27.39
C GLU A 41 -1.88 4.17 -28.89
N LEU A 42 -0.95 3.72 -29.73
CA LEU A 42 -0.89 4.08 -31.16
C LEU A 42 -1.33 2.98 -32.12
N ARG A 43 -1.60 1.75 -31.62
CA ARG A 43 -2.02 0.64 -32.48
C ARG A 43 -3.31 0.96 -33.25
N ASP A 44 -3.38 0.56 -34.52
CA ASP A 44 -4.55 0.79 -35.36
C ASP A 44 -5.76 -0.06 -34.91
N ASP A 45 -5.50 -1.31 -34.51
CA ASP A 45 -6.51 -2.24 -34.00
C ASP A 45 -6.31 -2.48 -32.49
N PRO A 46 -6.93 -1.65 -31.62
CA PRO A 46 -6.83 -1.82 -30.19
C PRO A 46 -7.66 -3.00 -29.70
N LEU A 47 -7.12 -3.75 -28.72
CA LEU A 47 -7.79 -4.90 -28.12
C LEU A 47 -9.20 -4.53 -27.62
N CYS A 48 -10.25 -5.06 -28.27
CA CYS A 48 -11.64 -4.72 -27.98
C CYS A 48 -11.95 -3.21 -27.97
N GLY A 49 -11.26 -2.41 -28.79
CA GLY A 49 -11.40 -0.96 -28.80
C GLY A 49 -10.76 -0.24 -27.61
N VAL A 50 -10.05 -0.96 -26.75
CA VAL A 50 -9.40 -0.40 -25.56
C VAL A 50 -7.96 0.02 -25.87
N ARG A 51 -7.66 1.30 -25.68
CA ARG A 51 -6.29 1.84 -25.72
C ARG A 51 -5.80 2.04 -24.27
N GLY A 52 -4.57 1.57 -23.99
CA GLY A 52 -4.00 1.59 -22.65
C GLY A 52 -3.85 0.20 -22.04
N GLY A 53 -3.81 0.10 -20.71
CA GLY A 53 -3.59 -1.17 -20.05
C GLY A 53 -3.23 -1.04 -18.56
N ILE A 54 -2.62 -2.08 -18.02
CA ILE A 54 -2.14 -2.16 -16.64
C ILE A 54 -0.63 -2.25 -16.62
N ILE A 55 0.03 -1.29 -15.97
CA ILE A 55 1.47 -1.35 -15.69
C ILE A 55 1.62 -1.94 -14.28
N ALA A 56 1.91 -3.24 -14.24
CA ALA A 56 1.96 -4.04 -13.02
C ALA A 56 3.40 -4.44 -12.62
N ASP A 57 4.39 -3.76 -13.15
CA ASP A 57 5.80 -3.97 -12.84
C ASP A 57 6.05 -3.91 -11.33
N GLU A 58 7.00 -4.69 -10.86
CA GLU A 58 7.43 -4.70 -9.47
C GLU A 58 7.77 -3.29 -8.97
N MET A 59 7.59 -3.05 -7.69
CA MET A 59 7.89 -1.75 -7.08
C MET A 59 9.37 -1.41 -7.21
N GLY A 60 9.64 -0.13 -7.53
CA GLY A 60 11.01 0.36 -7.75
C GLY A 60 11.50 0.26 -9.20
N LEU A 61 10.75 -0.33 -10.14
CA LEU A 61 11.10 -0.39 -11.55
C LEU A 61 10.86 0.92 -12.33
N GLY A 62 10.35 1.97 -11.67
CA GLY A 62 10.20 3.28 -12.30
C GLY A 62 8.94 3.40 -13.18
N LYS A 63 7.83 2.81 -12.80
CA LYS A 63 6.53 2.91 -13.49
C LYS A 63 6.14 4.35 -13.82
N THR A 64 6.34 5.26 -12.88
CA THR A 64 6.08 6.70 -13.05
C THR A 64 6.94 7.30 -14.15
N ILE A 65 8.24 6.99 -14.19
CA ILE A 65 9.16 7.47 -15.23
C ILE A 65 8.77 6.96 -16.61
N MET A 66 8.38 5.69 -16.73
CA MET A 66 7.91 5.14 -18.00
C MET A 66 6.63 5.83 -18.47
N MET A 67 5.70 6.10 -17.56
CA MET A 67 4.45 6.81 -17.93
C MET A 67 4.73 8.25 -18.35
N ILE A 68 5.59 8.97 -17.66
CA ILE A 68 5.98 10.35 -18.02
C ILE A 68 6.83 10.36 -19.30
N GLY A 69 7.73 9.39 -19.48
CA GLY A 69 8.46 9.19 -20.74
C GLY A 69 7.51 8.97 -21.93
N THR A 70 6.44 8.20 -21.72
CA THR A 70 5.37 8.05 -22.72
C THR A 70 4.65 9.37 -22.99
N MET A 71 4.38 10.19 -21.98
CA MET A 71 3.79 11.52 -22.17
C MET A 71 4.68 12.43 -23.01
N LEU A 72 6.01 12.33 -22.85
CA LEU A 72 6.98 13.04 -23.68
C LEU A 72 6.95 12.56 -25.13
N CYS A 73 6.97 11.23 -25.35
CA CYS A 73 7.03 10.60 -26.66
C CYS A 73 5.72 10.71 -27.45
N ASN A 74 4.60 10.70 -26.76
CA ASN A 74 3.25 10.85 -27.31
C ASN A 74 2.49 11.90 -26.50
N PHE A 75 2.85 13.17 -26.72
CA PHE A 75 2.19 14.26 -26.06
C PHE A 75 0.77 14.45 -26.61
N VAL A 76 -0.22 14.14 -25.79
CA VAL A 76 -1.63 14.35 -26.12
C VAL A 76 -2.23 15.39 -25.17
N PRO A 77 -2.98 16.36 -25.65
CA PRO A 77 -3.67 17.32 -24.81
C PRO A 77 -4.74 16.64 -23.98
N LYS A 78 -5.17 17.30 -22.88
CA LYS A 78 -6.20 16.77 -21.97
C LYS A 78 -5.83 15.42 -21.35
N THR A 79 -4.64 15.39 -20.72
CA THR A 79 -4.21 14.25 -19.91
C THR A 79 -4.56 14.48 -18.45
N LEU A 80 -5.36 13.60 -17.85
CA LEU A 80 -5.68 13.58 -16.42
C LEU A 80 -4.81 12.55 -15.70
N VAL A 81 -4.14 12.95 -14.63
CA VAL A 81 -3.34 12.08 -13.76
C VAL A 81 -4.02 12.04 -12.39
N VAL A 82 -4.49 10.86 -11.99
CA VAL A 82 -5.18 10.62 -10.72
C VAL A 82 -4.25 9.87 -9.78
N VAL A 83 -3.86 10.51 -8.67
CA VAL A 83 -2.83 9.99 -7.76
C VAL A 83 -3.27 10.06 -6.29
N PRO A 84 -2.65 9.29 -5.38
CA PRO A 84 -2.72 9.57 -3.95
C PRO A 84 -2.16 10.97 -3.62
N PRO A 85 -2.68 11.65 -2.56
CA PRO A 85 -2.25 13.02 -2.23
C PRO A 85 -0.74 13.18 -2.06
N VAL A 86 -0.08 12.19 -1.47
CA VAL A 86 1.36 12.19 -1.20
C VAL A 86 2.23 12.16 -2.47
N LEU A 87 1.67 11.81 -3.61
CA LEU A 87 2.39 11.71 -4.89
C LEU A 87 2.20 12.94 -5.80
N ILE A 88 1.35 13.90 -5.45
CA ILE A 88 1.06 15.07 -6.28
C ILE A 88 2.34 15.83 -6.65
N ASP A 89 3.13 16.21 -5.65
CA ASP A 89 4.34 16.99 -5.84
C ASP A 89 5.38 16.23 -6.66
N GLN A 90 5.53 14.93 -6.40
CA GLN A 90 6.42 14.08 -7.17
C GLN A 90 6.04 14.04 -8.65
N TRP A 91 4.77 13.81 -8.97
CA TRP A 91 4.27 13.80 -10.33
C TRP A 91 4.42 15.17 -11.01
N PHE A 92 4.06 16.25 -10.30
CA PHE A 92 4.18 17.63 -10.80
C PHE A 92 5.62 17.96 -11.19
N VAL A 93 6.57 17.74 -10.27
CA VAL A 93 7.99 18.03 -10.50
C VAL A 93 8.56 17.17 -11.63
N GLN A 94 8.22 15.89 -11.69
CA GLN A 94 8.72 14.99 -12.74
C GLN A 94 8.13 15.34 -14.10
N ILE A 95 6.83 15.62 -14.21
CA ILE A 95 6.23 16.06 -15.47
C ILE A 95 6.91 17.34 -15.97
N TYR A 96 7.07 18.33 -15.10
CA TYR A 96 7.71 19.58 -15.47
C TYR A 96 9.15 19.40 -15.96
N ARG A 97 9.94 18.62 -15.22
CA ARG A 97 11.35 18.34 -15.58
C ARG A 97 11.48 17.57 -16.90
N THR A 98 10.56 16.67 -17.18
CA THR A 98 10.63 15.80 -18.38
C THR A 98 10.05 16.46 -19.61
N THR A 99 8.87 17.07 -19.49
CA THR A 99 8.10 17.57 -20.65
C THR A 99 8.21 19.08 -20.84
N GLY A 100 8.70 19.83 -19.84
CA GLY A 100 8.68 21.28 -19.80
C GLY A 100 7.29 21.88 -19.55
N HIS A 101 6.24 21.07 -19.42
CA HIS A 101 4.87 21.55 -19.18
C HIS A 101 4.55 21.59 -17.69
N LYS A 102 4.02 22.74 -17.27
CA LYS A 102 3.48 22.92 -15.93
C LYS A 102 2.07 22.32 -15.86
N ALA A 103 1.90 21.21 -15.14
CA ALA A 103 0.60 20.61 -14.93
C ALA A 103 -0.26 21.49 -14.02
N LEU A 104 -1.59 21.51 -14.24
CA LEU A 104 -2.54 22.13 -13.33
C LEU A 104 -2.83 21.18 -12.16
N ILE A 105 -2.62 21.63 -10.94
CA ILE A 105 -2.92 20.83 -9.73
C ILE A 105 -4.35 21.11 -9.28
N TYR A 106 -5.23 20.12 -9.40
CA TYR A 106 -6.62 20.19 -8.94
C TYR A 106 -6.76 19.47 -7.59
N HIS A 107 -6.28 20.14 -6.51
CA HIS A 107 -6.26 19.58 -5.16
C HIS A 107 -6.30 20.66 -4.08
N GLY A 108 -6.72 20.30 -2.86
CA GLY A 108 -6.71 21.18 -1.69
C GLY A 108 -7.73 22.32 -1.78
N GLU A 109 -7.44 23.42 -1.13
CA GLU A 109 -8.27 24.62 -1.12
C GLU A 109 -8.23 25.35 -2.48
N ASP A 110 -7.10 25.31 -3.16
CA ASP A 110 -6.86 26.01 -4.43
C ASP A 110 -7.80 25.53 -5.55
N LYS A 111 -8.29 24.29 -5.47
CA LYS A 111 -9.24 23.76 -6.46
C LYS A 111 -10.55 24.58 -6.55
N LYS A 112 -10.90 25.33 -5.49
CA LYS A 112 -12.11 26.18 -5.48
C LYS A 112 -12.00 27.37 -6.45
N ASN A 113 -10.77 27.78 -6.76
CA ASN A 113 -10.47 28.89 -7.65
C ASN A 113 -10.27 28.44 -9.11
N ILE A 114 -10.28 27.13 -9.37
CA ILE A 114 -10.08 26.58 -10.72
C ILE A 114 -11.44 26.41 -11.38
N THR A 115 -11.61 27.08 -12.50
CA THR A 115 -12.85 27.04 -13.31
C THR A 115 -12.85 25.83 -14.26
N LEU A 116 -14.03 25.54 -14.83
CA LEU A 116 -14.14 24.53 -15.89
C LEU A 116 -13.30 24.93 -17.12
N GLU A 117 -13.25 26.19 -17.44
CA GLU A 117 -12.44 26.71 -18.56
C GLU A 117 -10.94 26.50 -18.33
N ASP A 118 -10.44 26.74 -17.12
CA ASP A 118 -9.04 26.44 -16.76
C ASP A 118 -8.70 24.94 -16.96
N LEU A 119 -9.62 24.06 -16.57
CA LEU A 119 -9.48 22.63 -16.77
C LEU A 119 -9.51 22.23 -18.26
N GLU A 120 -10.35 22.90 -19.06
CA GLU A 120 -10.44 22.66 -20.51
C GLU A 120 -9.21 23.16 -21.26
N GLN A 121 -8.58 24.23 -20.81
CA GLN A 121 -7.36 24.78 -21.39
C GLN A 121 -6.11 24.03 -20.95
N ALA A 122 -6.13 23.39 -19.78
CA ALA A 122 -4.99 22.67 -19.24
C ALA A 122 -4.64 21.45 -20.12
N LYS A 123 -3.36 21.33 -20.45
CA LYS A 123 -2.83 20.18 -21.21
C LYS A 123 -2.71 18.93 -20.33
N ILE A 124 -2.27 19.13 -19.08
CA ILE A 124 -2.12 18.07 -18.08
C ILE A 124 -2.72 18.56 -16.76
N VAL A 125 -3.61 17.77 -16.18
CA VAL A 125 -4.21 18.01 -14.87
C VAL A 125 -3.83 16.89 -13.92
N ILE A 126 -3.38 17.24 -12.72
CA ILE A 126 -3.11 16.29 -11.64
C ILE A 126 -4.19 16.47 -10.57
N CYS A 127 -4.85 15.40 -10.20
CA CYS A 127 -5.84 15.41 -9.12
C CYS A 127 -5.70 14.17 -8.23
N THR A 128 -6.46 14.13 -7.12
CA THR A 128 -6.52 12.98 -6.25
C THR A 128 -7.74 12.10 -6.54
N TYR A 129 -7.71 10.87 -6.03
CA TYR A 129 -8.89 9.99 -6.05
C TYR A 129 -10.11 10.62 -5.38
N ALA A 130 -9.91 11.41 -4.32
CA ALA A 130 -11.00 12.17 -3.69
C ALA A 130 -11.56 13.26 -4.62
N GLY A 131 -10.72 13.89 -5.45
CA GLY A 131 -11.14 14.91 -6.42
C GLY A 131 -12.05 14.39 -7.51
N VAL A 132 -11.91 13.12 -7.91
CA VAL A 132 -12.78 12.45 -8.90
C VAL A 132 -13.92 11.66 -8.26
N THR A 133 -14.00 11.56 -6.93
CA THR A 133 -15.08 10.80 -6.27
C THR A 133 -16.31 11.66 -6.09
N LEU A 134 -17.45 11.21 -6.60
CA LEU A 134 -18.74 11.85 -6.39
C LEU A 134 -19.18 11.68 -4.93
N THR A 135 -19.60 12.76 -4.30
CA THR A 135 -20.18 12.74 -2.96
C THR A 135 -21.63 12.24 -3.00
N LYS A 136 -22.26 12.03 -1.84
CA LYS A 136 -23.66 11.65 -1.77
C LYS A 136 -24.55 12.74 -2.39
N GLU A 137 -24.24 14.01 -2.10
CA GLU A 137 -24.96 15.17 -2.65
C GLU A 137 -24.87 15.21 -4.19
N HIS A 138 -23.70 14.95 -4.78
CA HIS A 138 -23.55 14.84 -6.24
C HIS A 138 -24.44 13.73 -6.82
N ILE A 139 -24.48 12.55 -6.16
CA ILE A 139 -25.25 11.41 -6.63
C ILE A 139 -26.77 11.71 -6.54
N GLU A 140 -27.24 12.26 -5.42
CA GLU A 140 -28.63 12.61 -5.18
C GLU A 140 -29.10 13.72 -6.14
N ALA A 141 -28.28 14.73 -6.37
CA ALA A 141 -28.56 15.81 -7.32
C ALA A 141 -28.35 15.40 -8.80
N LYS A 142 -27.88 14.18 -9.09
CA LYS A 142 -27.46 13.72 -10.42
C LYS A 142 -26.43 14.65 -11.08
N MET A 143 -25.56 15.27 -10.29
CA MET A 143 -24.54 16.20 -10.75
C MET A 143 -23.19 15.50 -10.93
N LEU A 144 -22.45 15.95 -11.92
CA LEU A 144 -21.08 15.54 -12.19
C LEU A 144 -20.11 16.64 -11.74
N THR A 145 -18.92 16.27 -11.28
CA THR A 145 -17.86 17.25 -11.04
C THR A 145 -17.31 17.77 -12.37
N ASP A 146 -16.62 18.91 -12.35
CA ASP A 146 -16.05 19.48 -13.58
C ASP A 146 -15.09 18.54 -14.30
N LEU A 147 -14.34 17.71 -13.54
CA LEU A 147 -13.48 16.68 -14.14
C LEU A 147 -14.25 15.63 -14.96
N HIS A 148 -15.50 15.37 -14.65
CA HIS A 148 -16.36 14.44 -15.42
C HIS A 148 -17.00 15.07 -16.66
N LYS A 149 -17.07 16.39 -16.73
CA LYS A 149 -17.62 17.11 -17.89
C LYS A 149 -16.63 17.16 -19.07
N ILE A 150 -15.35 16.90 -18.79
CA ILE A 150 -14.27 16.96 -19.78
C ILE A 150 -14.10 15.60 -20.47
N ALA A 151 -14.00 15.62 -21.79
CA ALA A 151 -13.57 14.47 -22.58
C ALA A 151 -12.03 14.42 -22.60
N TRP A 152 -11.46 13.60 -21.74
CA TRP A 152 -10.03 13.42 -21.63
C TRP A 152 -9.49 12.62 -22.82
N THR A 153 -8.31 12.96 -23.31
CA THR A 153 -7.62 12.11 -24.29
C THR A 153 -6.95 10.91 -23.58
N ARG A 154 -6.30 11.18 -22.45
CA ARG A 154 -5.63 10.13 -21.63
C ARG A 154 -5.99 10.31 -20.15
N ILE A 155 -6.24 9.22 -19.46
CA ILE A 155 -6.29 9.18 -17.99
C ILE A 155 -5.26 8.16 -17.49
N VAL A 156 -4.48 8.58 -16.50
CA VAL A 156 -3.54 7.73 -15.76
C VAL A 156 -3.99 7.64 -14.32
N PHE A 157 -4.23 6.42 -13.83
CA PHE A 157 -4.55 6.13 -12.44
C PHE A 157 -3.31 5.53 -11.77
N ASP A 158 -2.56 6.31 -11.01
CA ASP A 158 -1.42 5.79 -10.25
C ASP A 158 -1.89 5.20 -8.92
N GLU A 159 -1.19 4.15 -8.46
CA GLU A 159 -1.64 3.29 -7.36
C GLU A 159 -3.10 2.82 -7.55
N ALA A 160 -3.38 2.31 -8.75
CA ALA A 160 -4.72 1.96 -9.19
C ALA A 160 -5.41 0.88 -8.33
N HIS A 161 -4.70 0.22 -7.43
CA HIS A 161 -5.28 -0.68 -6.43
C HIS A 161 -6.32 0.04 -5.53
N HIS A 162 -6.31 1.37 -5.45
CA HIS A 162 -7.38 2.15 -4.82
C HIS A 162 -8.76 1.95 -5.47
N LEU A 163 -8.83 1.41 -6.69
CA LEU A 163 -10.06 1.13 -7.45
C LEU A 163 -10.59 -0.30 -7.29
N ARG A 164 -9.97 -1.12 -6.44
CA ARG A 164 -10.32 -2.54 -6.25
C ARG A 164 -11.74 -2.78 -5.71
N ASN A 165 -12.28 -1.83 -4.93
CA ASN A 165 -13.61 -1.98 -4.34
C ASN A 165 -14.71 -1.58 -5.33
N GLY A 166 -15.25 -2.57 -6.05
CA GLY A 166 -16.30 -2.38 -7.05
C GLY A 166 -17.65 -1.88 -6.53
N LYS A 167 -17.83 -1.75 -5.20
CA LYS A 167 -19.04 -1.18 -4.57
C LYS A 167 -18.82 0.23 -4.02
N GLY A 168 -17.58 0.73 -4.07
CA GLY A 168 -17.25 2.04 -3.51
C GLY A 168 -17.58 3.21 -4.45
N ALA A 169 -17.97 4.37 -3.88
CA ALA A 169 -18.26 5.59 -4.65
C ALA A 169 -17.10 5.96 -5.60
N ARG A 170 -15.86 5.84 -5.14
CA ARG A 170 -14.64 6.08 -5.95
C ARG A 170 -14.62 5.25 -7.24
N TYR A 171 -14.90 3.96 -7.14
CA TYR A 171 -14.92 3.06 -8.29
C TYR A 171 -15.99 3.45 -9.31
N PHE A 172 -17.21 3.78 -8.86
CA PHE A 172 -18.28 4.24 -9.74
C PHE A 172 -17.94 5.56 -10.40
N SER A 173 -17.41 6.51 -9.64
CA SER A 173 -17.05 7.84 -10.15
C SER A 173 -16.01 7.77 -11.26
N VAL A 174 -14.91 7.00 -11.07
CA VAL A 174 -13.88 6.85 -12.10
C VAL A 174 -14.38 6.21 -13.39
N ARG A 175 -15.41 5.35 -13.31
CA ARG A 175 -16.00 4.73 -14.51
C ARG A 175 -16.82 5.72 -15.34
N LEU A 176 -17.31 6.79 -14.74
CA LEU A 176 -18.04 7.85 -15.42
C LEU A 176 -17.12 8.80 -16.20
N LEU A 177 -15.85 8.89 -15.82
CA LEU A 177 -14.88 9.69 -16.58
C LEU A 177 -14.79 9.19 -18.03
N GLN A 178 -14.75 10.12 -18.96
CA GLN A 178 -14.62 9.83 -20.38
C GLN A 178 -13.15 9.96 -20.80
N ALA A 179 -12.61 8.95 -21.48
CA ALA A 179 -11.25 8.99 -22.01
C ALA A 179 -11.07 7.97 -23.14
N ASN A 180 -10.22 8.31 -24.11
CA ASN A 180 -9.83 7.42 -25.18
C ASN A 180 -8.74 6.41 -24.73
N ILE A 181 -7.79 6.88 -23.91
CA ILE A 181 -6.67 6.10 -23.40
C ILE A 181 -6.77 6.01 -21.87
N ARG A 182 -6.62 4.79 -21.32
CA ARG A 182 -6.69 4.56 -19.86
C ARG A 182 -5.52 3.72 -19.41
N TRP A 183 -4.74 4.24 -18.46
CA TRP A 183 -3.64 3.53 -17.83
C TRP A 183 -3.91 3.30 -16.35
N LEU A 184 -3.71 2.07 -15.91
CA LEU A 184 -3.72 1.69 -14.49
C LEU A 184 -2.29 1.34 -14.09
N VAL A 185 -1.71 2.12 -13.20
CA VAL A 185 -0.34 1.93 -12.72
C VAL A 185 -0.40 1.40 -11.29
N THR A 186 0.08 0.19 -11.04
CA THR A 186 0.10 -0.39 -9.70
C THR A 186 1.03 -1.61 -9.63
N GLY A 187 1.89 -1.69 -8.64
CA GLY A 187 2.70 -2.88 -8.40
C GLY A 187 1.92 -4.08 -7.83
N THR A 188 0.67 -3.86 -7.41
CA THR A 188 -0.17 -4.86 -6.72
C THR A 188 -1.60 -4.86 -7.27
N PRO A 189 -1.81 -5.35 -8.50
CA PRO A 189 -3.13 -5.33 -9.14
C PRO A 189 -4.14 -6.25 -8.45
N ILE A 190 -3.68 -7.23 -7.69
CA ILE A 190 -4.50 -8.14 -6.89
C ILE A 190 -4.02 -8.06 -5.44
N GLN A 191 -4.90 -7.66 -4.54
CA GLN A 191 -4.55 -7.53 -3.13
C GLN A 191 -5.28 -8.56 -2.23
N ASN A 192 -6.54 -8.85 -2.53
CA ASN A 192 -7.35 -9.72 -1.69
C ASN A 192 -8.06 -10.83 -2.46
N ARG A 193 -8.63 -10.55 -3.62
CA ARG A 193 -9.50 -11.47 -4.35
C ARG A 193 -9.34 -11.28 -5.85
N LYS A 194 -9.65 -12.31 -6.64
CA LYS A 194 -9.77 -12.22 -8.12
C LYS A 194 -10.63 -11.04 -8.57
N LYS A 195 -11.67 -10.71 -7.81
CA LYS A 195 -12.57 -9.59 -8.10
C LYS A 195 -11.87 -8.24 -8.10
N ASP A 196 -10.79 -8.07 -7.35
CA ASP A 196 -9.99 -6.83 -7.35
C ASP A 196 -9.45 -6.57 -8.76
N PHE A 197 -8.87 -7.59 -9.38
CA PHE A 197 -8.38 -7.55 -10.75
C PHE A 197 -9.52 -7.32 -11.77
N TYR A 198 -10.64 -8.02 -11.62
CA TYR A 198 -11.80 -7.84 -12.50
C TYR A 198 -12.33 -6.41 -12.46
N ASN A 199 -12.29 -5.75 -11.30
CA ASN A 199 -12.69 -4.36 -11.18
C ASN A 199 -11.73 -3.42 -11.92
N LEU A 200 -10.42 -3.69 -11.89
CA LEU A 200 -9.44 -2.95 -12.68
C LEU A 200 -9.69 -3.12 -14.20
N CYS A 201 -9.93 -4.34 -14.67
CA CYS A 201 -10.27 -4.61 -16.07
C CYS A 201 -11.54 -3.85 -16.52
N ARG A 202 -12.55 -3.75 -15.64
CA ARG A 202 -13.76 -2.96 -15.90
C ARG A 202 -13.50 -1.45 -15.98
N VAL A 203 -12.54 -0.92 -15.22
CA VAL A 203 -12.10 0.49 -15.33
C VAL A 203 -11.45 0.73 -16.69
N LEU A 204 -10.71 -0.24 -17.23
CA LEU A 204 -10.18 -0.21 -18.60
C LEU A 204 -11.25 -0.37 -19.67
N ARG A 205 -12.48 -0.72 -19.31
CA ARG A 205 -13.59 -1.05 -20.22
C ARG A 205 -13.40 -2.34 -21.02
N LEU A 206 -12.55 -3.25 -20.55
CA LEU A 206 -12.41 -4.57 -21.15
C LEU A 206 -13.70 -5.38 -20.99
N PRO A 207 -14.14 -6.14 -22.01
CA PRO A 207 -15.27 -7.05 -21.90
C PRO A 207 -15.02 -8.15 -20.87
N ALA A 208 -16.08 -8.56 -20.14
CA ALA A 208 -15.96 -9.56 -19.09
C ALA A 208 -15.37 -10.88 -19.59
N SER A 209 -15.69 -11.28 -20.82
CA SER A 209 -15.19 -12.50 -21.45
C SER A 209 -13.66 -12.58 -21.53
N PHE A 210 -12.95 -11.44 -21.49
CA PHE A 210 -11.50 -11.40 -21.59
C PHE A 210 -10.77 -11.68 -20.28
N TYR A 211 -11.38 -11.42 -19.12
CA TYR A 211 -10.72 -11.55 -17.84
C TYR A 211 -11.40 -12.50 -16.84
N THR A 212 -12.62 -12.98 -17.14
CA THR A 212 -13.27 -13.99 -16.31
C THR A 212 -12.93 -15.42 -16.72
N ASP A 213 -12.59 -15.63 -17.98
CA ASP A 213 -12.07 -16.87 -18.54
C ASP A 213 -10.54 -16.87 -18.41
N MET A 214 -10.00 -17.82 -17.65
CA MET A 214 -8.57 -17.87 -17.36
C MET A 214 -7.71 -18.16 -18.59
N ASP A 215 -8.21 -18.95 -19.54
CA ASP A 215 -7.46 -19.29 -20.75
C ASP A 215 -7.39 -18.08 -21.70
N LYS A 216 -8.50 -17.37 -21.85
CA LYS A 216 -8.52 -16.10 -22.59
C LYS A 216 -7.67 -15.03 -21.94
N LEU A 217 -7.69 -14.96 -20.58
CA LEU A 217 -6.84 -14.03 -19.86
C LEU A 217 -5.37 -14.31 -20.13
N LYS A 218 -4.91 -15.55 -20.03
CA LYS A 218 -3.52 -15.93 -20.32
C LYS A 218 -3.11 -15.60 -21.76
N LEU A 219 -3.99 -15.89 -22.71
CA LEU A 219 -3.74 -15.62 -24.12
C LEU A 219 -3.53 -14.13 -24.42
N ASN A 220 -4.34 -13.26 -23.79
CA ASN A 220 -4.37 -11.84 -24.11
C ASN A 220 -3.67 -10.95 -23.05
N ALA A 221 -3.20 -11.51 -21.93
CA ALA A 221 -2.63 -10.74 -20.86
C ALA A 221 -1.50 -9.81 -21.31
N ARG A 222 -0.61 -10.29 -22.18
CA ARG A 222 0.54 -9.53 -22.70
C ARG A 222 0.14 -8.28 -23.51
N ASP A 223 -1.09 -8.26 -24.04
CA ASP A 223 -1.58 -7.13 -24.83
C ASP A 223 -2.01 -5.95 -23.96
N PHE A 224 -2.43 -6.19 -22.72
CA PHE A 224 -2.91 -5.13 -21.84
C PHE A 224 -2.31 -5.13 -20.43
N ILE A 225 -1.42 -6.09 -20.10
CA ILE A 225 -0.70 -6.13 -18.82
C ILE A 225 0.80 -6.20 -19.08
N MET A 226 1.54 -5.24 -18.54
CA MET A 226 2.99 -5.32 -18.42
C MET A 226 3.35 -5.61 -16.99
N LYS A 227 3.92 -6.79 -16.71
CA LYS A 227 4.37 -7.21 -15.38
C LYS A 227 5.76 -7.80 -15.48
N ARG A 228 6.73 -7.17 -14.85
CA ARG A 228 8.13 -7.63 -14.80
C ARG A 228 8.63 -7.54 -13.37
N THR A 229 9.49 -8.46 -12.99
CA THR A 229 10.21 -8.47 -11.71
C THR A 229 11.60 -7.84 -11.88
N LYS A 230 12.20 -7.41 -10.79
CA LYS A 230 13.59 -6.90 -10.79
C LYS A 230 14.56 -7.95 -11.32
N GLN A 231 14.34 -9.22 -10.98
CA GLN A 231 15.15 -10.34 -11.47
C GLN A 231 15.04 -10.51 -12.98
N GLN A 232 13.82 -10.49 -13.55
CA GLN A 232 13.59 -10.60 -14.99
C GLN A 232 14.24 -9.48 -15.81
N VAL A 233 14.35 -8.28 -15.25
CA VAL A 233 14.97 -7.13 -15.92
C VAL A 233 16.46 -6.97 -15.59
N GLY A 234 17.07 -7.94 -14.91
CA GLY A 234 18.51 -7.96 -14.60
C GLY A 234 18.98 -6.87 -13.64
N ILE A 235 18.08 -6.29 -12.82
CA ILE A 235 18.48 -5.30 -11.84
C ILE A 235 19.08 -5.99 -10.63
N GLN A 236 20.33 -5.66 -10.35
CA GLN A 236 20.97 -6.01 -9.09
C GLN A 236 20.59 -4.96 -8.03
N ILE A 237 19.99 -5.42 -6.96
CA ILE A 237 19.74 -4.66 -5.74
C ILE A 237 20.42 -5.37 -4.58
N ALA A 238 20.62 -4.67 -3.47
CA ALA A 238 21.17 -5.27 -2.27
C ALA A 238 20.37 -6.51 -1.84
N ASP A 239 21.04 -7.46 -1.20
CA ASP A 239 20.41 -8.69 -0.72
C ASP A 239 19.26 -8.38 0.25
N LEU A 240 18.23 -9.23 0.21
CA LEU A 240 17.08 -9.17 1.11
C LEU A 240 17.03 -10.42 1.98
N PHE A 241 17.13 -10.22 3.30
CA PHE A 241 17.01 -11.28 4.29
C PHE A 241 15.71 -11.12 5.07
N ILE A 242 14.91 -12.17 5.12
CA ILE A 242 13.62 -12.17 5.82
C ILE A 242 13.71 -13.16 6.98
N GLY A 243 13.67 -12.64 8.20
CA GLY A 243 13.63 -13.38 9.44
C GLY A 243 12.21 -13.43 10.02
N LYS A 244 11.87 -14.58 10.60
CA LYS A 244 10.65 -14.78 11.38
C LYS A 244 11.03 -15.05 12.84
N ASN A 245 10.52 -14.22 13.74
CA ASN A 245 10.76 -14.30 15.16
C ASN A 245 9.47 -14.80 15.84
N MET A 246 9.49 -16.04 16.31
CA MET A 246 8.41 -16.61 17.10
C MET A 246 8.59 -16.22 18.57
N VAL A 247 7.63 -15.51 19.13
CA VAL A 247 7.68 -14.98 20.49
C VAL A 247 6.86 -15.84 21.42
N GLN A 248 7.47 -16.34 22.48
CA GLN A 248 6.80 -17.08 23.53
C GLN A 248 6.02 -16.14 24.45
N TRP A 249 4.92 -16.62 25.00
CA TRP A 249 4.20 -15.96 26.07
C TRP A 249 5.07 -16.00 27.33
N ALA A 250 5.57 -14.87 27.77
CA ALA A 250 6.47 -14.78 28.92
C ALA A 250 5.71 -14.78 30.26
N ASN A 251 4.43 -14.45 30.22
CA ASN A 251 3.57 -14.41 31.41
C ASN A 251 2.24 -15.13 31.14
N GLU A 252 1.80 -15.94 32.13
CA GLU A 252 0.56 -16.73 32.00
C GLU A 252 -0.68 -15.84 31.98
N LYS A 253 -0.72 -14.71 32.69
CA LYS A 253 -1.86 -13.78 32.69
C LYS A 253 -2.07 -13.10 31.34
N GLU A 254 -0.96 -12.71 30.68
CA GLU A 254 -0.99 -12.21 29.30
C GLU A 254 -1.56 -13.25 28.33
N LYS A 255 -1.12 -14.50 28.49
CA LYS A 255 -1.58 -15.64 27.68
C LYS A 255 -3.05 -15.96 27.93
N GLU A 256 -3.49 -16.07 29.20
CA GLU A 256 -4.87 -16.34 29.58
C GLU A 256 -5.85 -15.31 29.00
N LEU A 257 -5.53 -14.01 29.09
CA LEU A 257 -6.32 -12.96 28.49
C LEU A 257 -6.43 -13.13 26.97
N SER A 258 -5.32 -13.45 26.32
CA SER A 258 -5.32 -13.66 24.87
C SER A 258 -6.12 -14.91 24.49
N GLU A 259 -5.99 -16.01 25.23
CA GLU A 259 -6.77 -17.24 25.03
C GLU A 259 -8.27 -16.97 25.14
N GLU A 260 -8.70 -16.23 26.16
CA GLU A 260 -10.12 -15.86 26.33
C GLU A 260 -10.63 -15.13 25.09
N LEU A 261 -9.94 -14.07 24.66
CA LEU A 261 -10.35 -13.30 23.47
C LEU A 261 -10.42 -14.16 22.20
N HIS A 262 -9.51 -15.12 22.04
CA HIS A 262 -9.47 -16.02 20.90
C HIS A 262 -10.54 -17.10 20.93
N SER A 263 -11.01 -17.50 22.12
CA SER A 263 -12.02 -18.57 22.28
C SER A 263 -13.36 -18.27 21.57
N ALA A 264 -13.62 -17.01 21.28
CA ALA A 264 -14.81 -16.57 20.55
C ALA A 264 -14.75 -16.82 19.03
N PHE A 265 -13.63 -17.27 18.48
CA PHE A 265 -13.46 -17.42 17.04
C PHE A 265 -13.43 -18.88 16.58
N SER A 266 -14.10 -19.16 15.47
CA SER A 266 -14.16 -20.48 14.86
C SER A 266 -12.87 -20.92 14.15
N PHE A 267 -11.89 -20.01 13.95
CA PHE A 267 -10.63 -20.36 13.32
C PHE A 267 -9.59 -20.96 14.30
N THR A 268 -9.92 -21.00 15.58
CA THR A 268 -9.05 -21.52 16.64
C THR A 268 -9.81 -22.48 17.54
N ASN A 269 -9.10 -23.43 18.15
CA ASN A 269 -9.65 -24.36 19.14
C ASN A 269 -9.34 -23.89 20.58
N THR A 270 -9.04 -22.62 20.76
CA THR A 270 -8.72 -22.01 22.04
C THR A 270 -9.93 -22.08 22.98
N ARG A 271 -9.67 -22.40 24.24
CA ARG A 271 -10.69 -22.50 25.29
C ARG A 271 -10.45 -21.38 26.31
N ALA A 272 -11.52 -20.71 26.72
CA ALA A 272 -11.44 -19.81 27.86
C ALA A 272 -11.28 -20.63 29.16
N LYS A 273 -10.32 -20.26 30.00
CA LYS A 273 -10.11 -20.92 31.31
C LYS A 273 -11.06 -20.39 32.38
N ASN A 274 -11.60 -19.18 32.20
CA ASN A 274 -12.47 -18.52 33.19
C ASN A 274 -13.95 -18.68 32.83
N ASP A 275 -14.77 -19.14 33.78
CA ASP A 275 -16.22 -19.26 33.63
C ASP A 275 -16.91 -17.91 33.48
N ASN A 276 -16.29 -16.82 33.93
CA ASN A 276 -16.86 -15.47 33.98
C ASN A 276 -16.68 -14.60 32.75
N GLN A 277 -16.18 -15.09 31.63
CA GLN A 277 -16.02 -14.46 30.29
C GLN A 277 -16.45 -12.98 30.20
N THR A 278 -15.96 -12.14 31.13
CA THR A 278 -16.46 -10.77 31.35
C THR A 278 -16.21 -9.88 30.14
N ILE A 279 -15.02 -9.98 29.54
CA ILE A 279 -14.68 -9.21 28.32
C ILE A 279 -15.50 -9.71 27.11
N LEU A 280 -15.65 -11.03 26.95
CA LEU A 280 -16.41 -11.56 25.82
C LEU A 280 -17.87 -11.11 25.86
N SER A 281 -18.50 -11.12 27.03
CA SER A 281 -19.89 -10.67 27.21
C SER A 281 -20.08 -9.21 26.84
N ALA A 282 -19.11 -8.35 27.14
CA ALA A 282 -19.14 -6.93 26.82
C ALA A 282 -19.06 -6.63 25.30
N PHE A 283 -18.52 -7.56 24.51
CA PHE A 283 -18.44 -7.43 23.05
C PHE A 283 -19.52 -8.21 22.27
N ASN A 284 -20.56 -8.70 22.94
CA ASN A 284 -21.57 -9.69 22.49
C ASN A 284 -22.22 -9.49 21.11
N SER A 285 -22.04 -8.39 20.41
CA SER A 285 -22.66 -8.17 19.11
C SER A 285 -21.71 -7.71 18.02
N CYS A 286 -20.43 -7.48 18.33
CA CYS A 286 -19.48 -6.90 17.39
C CYS A 286 -18.23 -7.77 17.21
N SER A 287 -18.33 -8.81 16.36
CA SER A 287 -17.22 -9.72 16.04
C SER A 287 -15.96 -8.98 15.54
N LEU A 288 -16.14 -7.82 14.85
CA LEU A 288 -15.01 -7.02 14.39
C LEU A 288 -14.26 -6.32 15.53
N ALA A 289 -14.99 -5.82 16.54
CA ALA A 289 -14.37 -5.19 17.72
C ALA A 289 -13.56 -6.23 18.50
N LEU A 290 -14.13 -7.42 18.68
CA LEU A 290 -13.45 -8.51 19.38
C LEU A 290 -12.20 -8.99 18.64
N LEU A 291 -12.27 -9.12 17.31
CA LEU A 291 -11.13 -9.46 16.45
C LEU A 291 -9.99 -8.41 16.60
N LEU A 292 -10.35 -7.14 16.72
CA LEU A 292 -9.39 -6.07 16.98
C LEU A 292 -8.72 -6.23 18.36
N ARG A 293 -9.49 -6.63 19.40
CA ARG A 293 -8.95 -6.85 20.76
C ARG A 293 -8.03 -8.08 20.79
N ALA A 294 -8.43 -9.18 20.16
CA ALA A 294 -7.57 -10.35 20.02
C ALA A 294 -6.24 -10.03 19.32
N ARG A 295 -6.27 -9.15 18.31
CA ARG A 295 -5.04 -8.66 17.69
C ARG A 295 -4.21 -7.79 18.64
N GLN A 296 -4.85 -6.90 19.40
CA GLN A 296 -4.16 -6.06 20.38
C GLN A 296 -3.53 -6.88 21.50
N SER A 297 -4.18 -7.95 21.95
CA SER A 297 -3.60 -8.85 22.97
C SER A 297 -2.34 -9.55 22.48
N CYS A 298 -2.25 -9.88 21.19
CA CYS A 298 -1.01 -10.44 20.59
C CYS A 298 0.12 -9.41 20.47
N ILE A 299 -0.16 -8.11 20.51
CA ILE A 299 0.86 -7.04 20.39
C ILE A 299 1.27 -6.57 21.78
N TYR A 300 0.30 -6.05 22.53
CA TYR A 300 0.47 -5.46 23.83
C TYR A 300 -0.91 -5.31 24.50
N PRO A 301 -1.24 -6.09 25.54
CA PRO A 301 -2.57 -6.12 26.14
C PRO A 301 -3.10 -4.77 26.57
N LYS A 302 -2.23 -3.87 27.09
CA LYS A 302 -2.60 -2.52 27.54
C LYS A 302 -3.21 -1.64 26.45
N LEU A 303 -3.03 -1.97 25.15
CA LEU A 303 -3.72 -1.28 24.05
C LEU A 303 -5.26 -1.35 24.16
N MET A 304 -5.78 -2.29 24.94
CA MET A 304 -7.22 -2.43 25.16
C MET A 304 -7.74 -1.54 26.28
N ALA A 305 -6.87 -1.06 27.20
CA ALA A 305 -7.27 -0.37 28.42
C ALA A 305 -8.18 0.84 28.17
N GLY A 306 -7.86 1.67 27.18
CA GLY A 306 -8.67 2.85 26.85
C GLY A 306 -10.09 2.52 26.38
N GLN A 307 -10.29 1.38 25.71
CA GLN A 307 -11.63 0.93 25.33
C GLN A 307 -12.38 0.32 26.51
N LEU A 308 -11.70 -0.48 27.33
CA LEU A 308 -12.32 -1.09 28.51
C LEU A 308 -12.76 -0.01 29.52
N ASN A 309 -11.95 1.02 29.73
CA ASN A 309 -12.34 2.18 30.55
C ASN A 309 -13.64 2.82 30.04
N LYS A 310 -13.74 3.08 28.74
CA LYS A 310 -14.97 3.63 28.13
C LYS A 310 -16.17 2.71 28.30
N MET A 311 -15.97 1.39 28.29
CA MET A 311 -17.06 0.43 28.50
C MET A 311 -17.53 0.44 29.97
N VAL A 312 -16.62 0.62 30.91
CA VAL A 312 -16.96 0.82 32.33
C VAL A 312 -17.71 2.15 32.54
N GLU A 313 -17.18 3.24 31.97
CA GLU A 313 -17.82 4.58 32.04
C GLU A 313 -19.24 4.57 31.44
N ASN A 314 -19.49 3.79 30.40
CA ASN A 314 -20.79 3.66 29.77
C ASN A 314 -21.70 2.59 30.42
N GLY A 315 -21.27 1.95 31.50
CA GLY A 315 -22.04 0.92 32.20
C GLY A 315 -22.22 -0.40 31.45
N ILE A 316 -21.44 -0.63 30.38
CA ILE A 316 -21.44 -1.86 29.60
C ILE A 316 -20.68 -2.97 30.33
N LEU A 317 -19.64 -2.59 31.07
CA LEU A 317 -18.79 -3.45 31.85
C LEU A 317 -18.76 -2.92 33.30
N SER A 318 -18.88 -3.79 34.31
CA SER A 318 -18.82 -3.36 35.72
C SER A 318 -17.40 -2.94 36.12
N ASN A 319 -16.42 -3.75 35.79
CA ASN A 319 -14.98 -3.49 35.93
C ASN A 319 -14.22 -4.50 35.08
N TYR A 320 -12.88 -4.38 35.02
CA TYR A 320 -11.99 -5.34 34.35
C TYR A 320 -10.74 -5.60 35.22
N ASP A 321 -10.87 -5.56 36.53
CA ASP A 321 -9.76 -5.66 37.50
C ASP A 321 -9.00 -6.99 37.36
N GLU A 322 -9.70 -8.06 37.02
CA GLU A 322 -9.12 -9.40 36.77
C GLU A 322 -8.09 -9.45 35.67
N TYR A 323 -8.14 -8.49 34.71
CA TYR A 323 -7.23 -8.42 33.58
C TYR A 323 -6.09 -7.40 33.74
N LYS A 324 -6.11 -6.59 34.81
CA LYS A 324 -5.13 -5.51 35.00
C LYS A 324 -3.70 -6.03 35.08
N GLU A 325 -3.51 -7.16 35.75
CA GLU A 325 -2.19 -7.81 35.83
C GLU A 325 -1.62 -8.14 34.44
N ALA A 326 -2.45 -8.60 33.51
CA ALA A 326 -2.02 -8.89 32.13
C ALA A 326 -1.50 -7.65 31.39
N PHE A 327 -1.93 -6.45 31.78
CA PHE A 327 -1.51 -5.19 31.14
C PHE A 327 -0.10 -4.72 31.52
N ASP A 328 0.48 -5.32 32.55
CA ASP A 328 1.86 -5.04 32.97
C ASP A 328 2.89 -5.77 32.13
N TYR A 329 2.45 -6.72 31.29
CA TYR A 329 3.28 -7.55 30.44
C TYR A 329 3.15 -7.21 28.97
N SER A 330 4.22 -7.47 28.22
CA SER A 330 4.28 -7.15 26.79
C SER A 330 5.28 -8.04 26.04
N SER A 331 5.11 -9.36 26.14
CA SER A 331 6.05 -10.38 25.61
C SER A 331 6.57 -10.04 24.22
N LYS A 332 5.68 -9.63 23.30
CA LYS A 332 6.08 -9.28 21.95
C LYS A 332 6.88 -7.98 21.88
N LEU A 333 6.41 -6.90 22.51
CA LEU A 333 7.13 -5.63 22.50
C LEU A 333 8.50 -5.75 23.16
N ASP A 334 8.61 -6.51 24.24
CA ASP A 334 9.89 -6.77 24.91
C ASP A 334 10.88 -7.48 23.98
N SER A 335 10.41 -8.49 23.25
CA SER A 335 11.20 -9.21 22.24
C SER A 335 11.66 -8.28 21.10
N VAL A 336 10.76 -7.43 20.59
CA VAL A 336 11.07 -6.44 19.54
C VAL A 336 12.09 -5.43 20.02
N ILE A 337 11.86 -4.82 21.18
CA ILE A 337 12.77 -3.81 21.75
C ILE A 337 14.15 -4.41 21.98
N LYS A 338 14.20 -5.60 22.61
CA LYS A 338 15.46 -6.33 22.82
C LYS A 338 16.20 -6.51 21.49
N LYS A 339 15.54 -7.06 20.46
CA LYS A 339 16.14 -7.29 19.13
C LYS A 339 16.69 -6.02 18.52
N ILE A 340 15.98 -4.90 18.64
CA ILE A 340 16.42 -3.58 18.13
C ILE A 340 17.65 -3.08 18.89
N LEU A 341 17.63 -3.19 20.22
CA LEU A 341 18.72 -2.74 21.07
C LEU A 341 19.98 -3.61 20.92
N ASP A 342 19.84 -4.91 20.77
CA ASP A 342 20.96 -5.83 20.49
C ASP A 342 21.68 -5.50 19.17
N ARG A 343 20.98 -4.79 18.25
CA ARG A 343 21.49 -4.38 16.93
C ARG A 343 21.70 -2.87 16.80
N LYS A 344 21.69 -2.11 17.90
CA LYS A 344 21.78 -0.64 17.86
C LYS A 344 23.05 -0.10 17.22
N ASP A 345 24.17 -0.78 17.46
CA ASP A 345 25.52 -0.32 17.06
C ASP A 345 25.99 -0.91 15.70
N ASN A 346 25.11 -1.56 14.95
CA ASN A 346 25.47 -2.18 13.67
C ASN A 346 25.52 -1.21 12.47
N GLY A 347 25.32 0.08 12.69
CA GLY A 347 25.36 1.11 11.66
C GLY A 347 24.19 1.07 10.66
N CYS A 348 23.14 0.32 10.95
CA CYS A 348 21.94 0.21 10.13
C CYS A 348 20.78 1.00 10.73
N GLY A 349 20.22 1.95 9.99
CA GLY A 349 18.99 2.61 10.39
C GLY A 349 17.80 1.63 10.36
N LYS A 350 16.88 1.81 11.28
CA LYS A 350 15.77 0.89 11.58
C LYS A 350 14.43 1.50 11.28
N ILE A 351 13.57 0.79 10.54
CA ILE A 351 12.17 1.15 10.30
C ILE A 351 11.31 0.19 11.09
N ILE A 352 10.39 0.71 11.89
CA ILE A 352 9.47 -0.09 12.71
C ILE A 352 8.05 0.21 12.26
N PHE A 353 7.35 -0.80 11.75
CA PHE A 353 5.97 -0.68 11.31
C PHE A 353 5.00 -1.13 12.39
N CYS A 354 4.12 -0.21 12.80
CA CYS A 354 3.11 -0.38 13.82
C CYS A 354 1.70 -0.22 13.25
N HIS A 355 0.71 -0.74 13.98
CA HIS A 355 -0.71 -0.67 13.61
C HIS A 355 -1.48 0.39 14.39
N PHE A 356 -1.14 0.58 15.67
CA PHE A 356 -1.86 1.44 16.62
C PHE A 356 -1.00 2.62 17.05
N ARG A 357 -1.66 3.73 17.41
CA ARG A 357 -0.96 4.94 17.85
C ARG A 357 -0.28 4.75 19.21
N GLU A 358 -0.99 4.12 20.12
CA GLU A 358 -0.47 3.80 21.47
C GLU A 358 0.71 2.81 21.39
N GLU A 359 0.72 1.91 20.41
CA GLU A 359 1.86 1.04 20.10
C GLU A 359 3.09 1.85 19.68
N ILE A 360 2.89 2.85 18.79
CA ILE A 360 3.95 3.77 18.36
C ILE A 360 4.53 4.53 19.54
N ASP A 361 3.66 5.08 20.38
CA ASP A 361 4.05 5.90 21.53
C ASP A 361 4.84 5.07 22.56
N GLU A 362 4.40 3.83 22.84
CA GLU A 362 5.06 2.91 23.76
C GLU A 362 6.44 2.48 23.27
N ILE A 363 6.56 2.05 22.01
CA ILE A 363 7.84 1.66 21.42
C ILE A 363 8.81 2.86 21.39
N ALA A 364 8.31 4.04 21.01
CA ALA A 364 9.13 5.25 21.01
C ALA A 364 9.66 5.60 22.42
N ALA A 365 8.81 5.49 23.43
CA ALA A 365 9.20 5.74 24.83
C ALA A 365 10.29 4.76 25.29
N ARG A 366 10.09 3.47 25.05
CA ARG A 366 11.05 2.42 25.44
C ARG A 366 12.39 2.52 24.72
N LEU A 367 12.40 2.80 23.43
CA LEU A 367 13.64 2.94 22.66
C LEU A 367 14.44 4.21 23.07
N ARG A 368 13.74 5.30 23.40
CA ARG A 368 14.38 6.53 23.89
C ARG A 368 14.98 6.35 25.30
N SER A 369 14.23 5.72 26.21
CA SER A 369 14.67 5.51 27.59
C SER A 369 15.77 4.47 27.72
N GLY A 370 15.69 3.39 26.93
CA GLY A 370 16.57 2.22 27.09
C GLY A 370 17.83 2.24 26.26
N GLY A 371 18.00 3.19 25.31
CA GLY A 371 19.02 2.87 24.34
C GLY A 371 19.81 3.98 23.69
N MET A 372 19.62 5.21 24.05
CA MET A 372 20.35 6.30 23.40
C MET A 372 20.15 6.36 21.87
N LEU A 373 19.02 5.86 21.37
CA LEU A 373 18.65 5.94 19.96
C LEU A 373 17.94 7.26 19.67
N LYS A 374 18.28 7.91 18.57
CA LYS A 374 17.51 9.02 18.02
C LYS A 374 16.28 8.46 17.31
N VAL A 375 15.10 8.53 17.96
CA VAL A 375 13.85 7.95 17.49
C VAL A 375 12.90 9.01 16.99
N ALA A 376 12.47 8.89 15.73
CA ALA A 376 11.40 9.68 15.15
C ALA A 376 10.13 8.84 14.94
N THR A 377 8.97 9.49 14.98
CA THR A 377 7.66 8.87 14.74
C THR A 377 6.91 9.58 13.63
N LEU A 378 6.20 8.82 12.79
CA LEU A 378 5.45 9.35 11.67
C LEU A 378 4.12 8.61 11.51
N ASP A 379 3.04 9.30 11.86
CA ASP A 379 1.67 8.77 11.78
C ASP A 379 0.67 9.86 11.32
N GLY A 380 -0.63 9.58 11.41
CA GLY A 380 -1.68 10.52 11.02
C GLY A 380 -1.75 11.82 11.84
N ARG A 381 -1.01 11.94 12.94
CA ARG A 381 -0.90 13.16 13.78
C ARG A 381 0.22 14.09 13.26
N THR A 382 1.11 13.59 12.41
CA THR A 382 2.28 14.34 11.93
C THR A 382 1.88 15.30 10.80
N SER A 383 2.05 16.60 11.00
CA SER A 383 1.80 17.62 9.97
C SER A 383 2.78 17.50 8.80
N ASN A 384 2.40 18.00 7.62
CA ASN A 384 3.23 17.91 6.41
C ASN A 384 4.61 18.57 6.58
N GLY A 385 4.70 19.72 7.26
CA GLY A 385 5.99 20.37 7.52
C GLY A 385 6.90 19.50 8.39
N LYS A 386 6.40 19.02 9.53
CA LYS A 386 7.17 18.12 10.41
C LYS A 386 7.55 16.81 9.72
N ARG A 387 6.70 16.30 8.81
CA ARG A 387 7.00 15.10 8.03
C ARG A 387 8.24 15.28 7.17
N PHE A 388 8.36 16.42 6.51
CA PHE A 388 9.52 16.76 5.70
C PHE A 388 10.80 16.83 6.54
N ASP A 389 10.75 17.47 7.69
CA ASP A 389 11.89 17.60 8.61
C ASP A 389 12.35 16.23 9.11
N ILE A 390 11.42 15.38 9.55
CA ILE A 390 11.71 14.01 10.05
C ILE A 390 12.40 13.17 8.96
N LEU A 391 11.96 13.26 7.72
CA LEU A 391 12.49 12.45 6.62
C LEU A 391 13.87 12.92 6.14
N ASN A 392 14.17 14.21 6.28
CA ASN A 392 15.47 14.77 5.96
C ASN A 392 16.50 14.64 7.10
N ASP A 393 16.03 14.39 8.31
CA ASP A 393 16.87 14.22 9.48
C ASP A 393 17.38 12.76 9.57
N LYS A 394 18.63 12.61 10.02
CA LYS A 394 19.18 11.28 10.24
C LYS A 394 18.75 10.75 11.60
N ASN A 395 17.84 9.77 11.59
CA ASN A 395 17.36 9.09 12.78
C ASN A 395 17.88 7.64 12.80
N ASP A 396 18.17 7.12 13.99
CA ASP A 396 18.59 5.72 14.17
C ASP A 396 17.40 4.77 14.00
N ALA A 397 16.23 5.20 14.45
CA ALA A 397 14.99 4.48 14.31
C ALA A 397 13.85 5.39 13.86
N LEU A 398 13.06 4.93 12.88
CA LEU A 398 11.87 5.58 12.37
C LEU A 398 10.66 4.66 12.60
N ILE A 399 9.73 5.08 13.44
CA ILE A 399 8.50 4.32 13.70
C ILE A 399 7.39 4.87 12.84
N LEU A 400 6.76 4.00 12.08
CA LEU A 400 5.75 4.34 11.08
C LEU A 400 4.43 3.61 11.36
N GLN A 401 3.31 4.33 11.27
CA GLN A 401 2.04 3.65 11.13
C GLN A 401 1.97 3.04 9.72
N ILE A 402 1.80 1.72 9.62
CA ILE A 402 1.94 0.98 8.36
C ILE A 402 1.00 1.50 7.26
N GLN A 403 -0.21 1.94 7.60
CA GLN A 403 -1.18 2.47 6.63
C GLN A 403 -0.78 3.82 6.03
N THR A 404 -0.08 4.66 6.79
CA THR A 404 0.33 6.01 6.36
C THR A 404 1.78 6.07 5.89
N GLY A 405 2.60 5.12 6.30
CA GLY A 405 4.03 5.06 6.00
C GLY A 405 4.40 4.34 4.70
N CYS A 406 3.45 3.61 4.08
CA CYS A 406 3.76 2.78 2.91
C CYS A 406 3.75 3.53 1.58
N GLU A 407 3.22 4.76 1.49
CA GLU A 407 3.08 5.48 0.23
C GLU A 407 4.12 6.61 0.10
N GLY A 408 4.80 6.68 -1.05
CA GLY A 408 5.59 7.82 -1.49
C GLY A 408 6.95 8.06 -0.81
N LEU A 409 7.35 7.27 0.19
CA LEU A 409 8.61 7.48 0.90
C LEU A 409 9.81 6.84 0.20
N ASN A 410 10.97 7.52 0.29
CA ASN A 410 12.27 7.01 -0.13
C ASN A 410 13.16 6.88 1.11
N LEU A 411 13.34 5.65 1.59
CA LEU A 411 14.00 5.38 2.88
C LEU A 411 15.32 4.60 2.73
N GLN A 412 15.69 4.22 1.49
CA GLN A 412 16.83 3.34 1.21
C GLN A 412 18.20 3.94 1.57
N GLU A 413 18.32 5.26 1.67
CA GLU A 413 19.62 5.90 1.96
C GLU A 413 20.02 5.77 3.43
N ASN A 414 19.04 5.89 4.33
CA ASN A 414 19.27 5.95 5.77
C ASN A 414 18.94 4.64 6.50
N TYR A 415 18.10 3.78 5.91
CA TYR A 415 17.56 2.61 6.59
C TYR A 415 17.82 1.32 5.81
N SER A 416 18.14 0.25 6.54
CA SER A 416 18.36 -1.10 5.98
C SER A 416 17.83 -2.23 6.86
N GLU A 417 17.17 -1.91 7.98
CA GLU A 417 16.45 -2.88 8.81
C GLU A 417 14.98 -2.51 8.92
N ILE A 418 14.11 -3.49 8.78
CA ILE A 418 12.65 -3.35 8.82
C ILE A 418 12.09 -4.31 9.84
N TYR A 419 11.27 -3.80 10.76
CA TYR A 419 10.63 -4.56 11.83
C TYR A 419 9.13 -4.48 11.69
N PHE A 420 8.46 -5.60 11.44
CA PHE A 420 7.00 -5.74 11.48
C PHE A 420 6.60 -6.33 12.83
N ILE A 421 5.97 -5.52 13.68
CA ILE A 421 5.56 -5.92 15.03
C ILE A 421 4.49 -7.02 14.99
N SER A 422 3.60 -6.94 14.02
CA SER A 422 2.61 -7.98 13.74
C SER A 422 2.26 -8.01 12.25
N PRO A 423 1.78 -9.15 11.72
CA PRO A 423 1.46 -9.27 10.31
C PRO A 423 0.29 -8.36 9.92
N HIS A 424 0.36 -7.80 8.71
CA HIS A 424 -0.71 -6.97 8.15
C HIS A 424 -1.70 -7.85 7.36
N TRP A 425 -3.01 -7.54 7.42
CA TRP A 425 -4.06 -8.30 6.69
C TRP A 425 -3.83 -8.43 5.19
N ASN A 426 -3.15 -7.47 4.60
CA ASN A 426 -2.85 -7.43 3.18
C ASN A 426 -1.33 -7.53 2.97
N PRO A 427 -0.82 -8.65 2.41
CA PRO A 427 0.60 -8.85 2.17
C PRO A 427 1.21 -7.78 1.25
N ALA A 428 0.42 -7.26 0.31
CA ALA A 428 0.88 -6.21 -0.60
C ALA A 428 1.29 -4.91 0.14
N VAL A 429 0.71 -4.62 1.30
CA VAL A 429 1.10 -3.46 2.12
C VAL A 429 2.47 -3.67 2.75
N GLU A 430 2.78 -4.88 3.22
CA GLU A 430 4.13 -5.21 3.69
C GLU A 430 5.15 -5.18 2.56
N ASP A 431 4.79 -5.72 1.38
CA ASP A 431 5.66 -5.70 0.20
C ASP A 431 5.94 -4.23 -0.24
N GLN A 432 4.93 -3.35 -0.15
CA GLN A 432 5.09 -1.90 -0.36
C GLN A 432 6.02 -1.27 0.67
N ALA A 433 5.87 -1.63 1.93
CA ALA A 433 6.71 -1.15 3.03
C ALA A 433 8.17 -1.57 2.84
N ILE A 434 8.41 -2.84 2.48
CA ILE A 434 9.76 -3.35 2.17
C ILE A 434 10.36 -2.60 0.98
N ALA A 435 9.58 -2.34 -0.06
CA ALA A 435 10.04 -1.62 -1.26
C ALA A 435 10.38 -0.15 -1.02
N ARG A 436 10.08 0.44 0.15
CA ARG A 436 10.57 1.78 0.53
C ARG A 436 12.06 1.78 0.86
N CYS A 437 12.60 0.65 1.26
CA CYS A 437 13.97 0.45 1.67
C CYS A 437 14.74 -0.46 0.68
N HIS A 438 14.13 -1.57 0.26
CA HIS A 438 14.70 -2.53 -0.69
C HIS A 438 14.40 -2.13 -2.14
N ARG A 439 15.17 -1.18 -2.65
CA ARG A 439 15.00 -0.60 -3.99
C ARG A 439 16.35 -0.16 -4.58
N ILE A 440 16.32 0.28 -5.85
CA ILE A 440 17.50 0.83 -6.55
C ILE A 440 18.09 1.97 -5.72
N GLY A 441 19.40 1.94 -5.53
CA GLY A 441 20.14 2.89 -4.71
C GLY A 441 20.41 2.43 -3.27
N GLN A 442 19.82 1.31 -2.83
CA GLN A 442 20.19 0.68 -1.57
C GLN A 442 21.60 0.06 -1.67
N LYS A 443 22.49 0.45 -0.77
CA LYS A 443 23.89 0.01 -0.75
C LYS A 443 24.19 -1.08 0.29
N LYS A 444 23.29 -1.31 1.23
CA LYS A 444 23.43 -2.28 2.32
C LYS A 444 22.41 -3.42 2.15
N PRO A 445 22.75 -4.65 2.58
CA PRO A 445 21.74 -5.70 2.70
C PRO A 445 20.55 -5.22 3.54
N VAL A 446 19.35 -5.59 3.13
CA VAL A 446 18.11 -5.24 3.84
C VAL A 446 17.66 -6.43 4.67
N TYR A 447 17.46 -6.20 5.96
CA TYR A 447 16.97 -7.20 6.90
C TYR A 447 15.52 -6.89 7.28
N VAL A 448 14.64 -7.86 7.09
CA VAL A 448 13.23 -7.77 7.46
C VAL A 448 12.97 -8.73 8.60
N GLU A 449 12.59 -8.22 9.75
CA GLU A 449 12.28 -9.00 10.96
C GLU A 449 10.77 -8.98 11.21
N ARG A 450 10.13 -10.15 11.13
CA ARG A 450 8.71 -10.32 11.43
C ARG A 450 8.53 -10.98 12.77
N PHE A 451 7.62 -10.45 13.58
CA PHE A 451 7.31 -10.96 14.91
C PHE A 451 5.91 -11.54 14.96
N GLU A 452 5.81 -12.79 15.44
CA GLU A 452 4.54 -13.49 15.61
C GLU A 452 4.54 -14.15 16.99
N MET A 453 3.41 -14.12 17.68
CA MET A 453 3.24 -14.90 18.92
C MET A 453 3.14 -16.36 18.59
N CYS A 454 3.75 -17.19 19.45
CA CYS A 454 3.59 -18.65 19.38
C CYS A 454 2.14 -19.04 19.60
N SER A 455 1.69 -20.06 18.90
CA SER A 455 0.36 -20.66 19.05
C SER A 455 0.14 -21.13 20.49
N PHE A 456 -1.12 -21.23 20.91
CA PHE A 456 -1.47 -21.82 22.19
C PHE A 456 -1.33 -23.35 22.14
N ILE A 457 -0.65 -23.92 23.10
CA ILE A 457 -0.41 -25.37 23.21
C ILE A 457 -1.17 -25.89 24.42
N TYR A 458 -1.96 -26.94 24.22
CA TYR A 458 -2.73 -27.63 25.25
C TYR A 458 -2.32 -29.12 25.24
N GLU A 459 -2.19 -29.69 26.44
CA GLU A 459 -1.75 -31.12 26.62
C GLU A 459 -2.77 -32.12 26.03
N ASP A 460 -4.04 -31.73 25.94
CA ASP A 460 -5.14 -32.56 25.46
C ASP A 460 -5.44 -32.37 23.97
N GLN A 461 -4.61 -31.64 23.24
CA GLN A 461 -4.79 -31.34 21.80
C GLN A 461 -3.55 -31.74 20.99
N ASP A 462 -3.77 -32.51 19.93
CA ASP A 462 -2.71 -32.92 19.01
C ASP A 462 -2.15 -31.77 18.17
N THR A 463 -2.94 -30.70 17.98
CA THR A 463 -2.56 -29.55 17.18
C THR A 463 -2.63 -28.26 17.97
N PRO A 464 -1.62 -27.38 17.87
CA PRO A 464 -1.65 -26.08 18.53
C PRO A 464 -2.84 -25.22 18.06
N SER A 465 -3.44 -24.50 18.99
CA SER A 465 -4.49 -23.52 18.67
C SER A 465 -3.87 -22.23 18.18
N ILE A 466 -4.23 -21.81 16.98
CA ILE A 466 -3.67 -20.62 16.34
C ILE A 466 -4.21 -19.33 16.98
N ASN A 467 -3.34 -18.33 17.10
CA ASN A 467 -3.71 -17.00 17.51
C ASN A 467 -3.92 -16.07 16.30
N MET A 468 -4.17 -14.78 16.57
CA MET A 468 -4.47 -13.80 15.54
C MET A 468 -3.29 -13.56 14.58
N ASP A 469 -2.04 -13.61 15.04
CA ASP A 469 -0.89 -13.44 14.16
C ASP A 469 -0.79 -14.60 13.17
N ASN A 470 -0.91 -15.84 13.66
CA ASN A 470 -0.88 -17.05 12.84
C ASN A 470 -2.04 -17.05 11.83
N TYR A 471 -3.23 -16.66 12.27
CA TYR A 471 -4.39 -16.55 11.37
C TYR A 471 -4.16 -15.54 10.26
N VAL A 472 -3.64 -14.35 10.58
CA VAL A 472 -3.35 -13.31 9.57
C VAL A 472 -2.28 -13.76 8.60
N THR A 473 -1.23 -14.43 9.07
CA THR A 473 -0.17 -15.00 8.21
C THR A 473 -0.75 -16.04 7.25
N ASN A 474 -1.56 -16.98 7.72
CA ASN A 474 -2.23 -17.96 6.85
C ASN A 474 -3.13 -17.28 5.79
N VAL A 475 -3.84 -16.20 6.16
CA VAL A 475 -4.63 -15.41 5.22
C VAL A 475 -3.75 -14.70 4.18
N GLN A 476 -2.56 -14.21 4.58
CA GLN A 476 -1.60 -13.61 3.66
C GLN A 476 -1.11 -14.62 2.62
N ASP A 477 -0.76 -15.83 3.04
CA ASP A 477 -0.27 -16.89 2.15
C ASP A 477 -1.33 -17.26 1.12
N GLY A 478 -2.58 -17.45 1.54
CA GLY A 478 -3.69 -17.67 0.62
C GLY A 478 -3.90 -16.53 -0.39
N LYS A 479 -3.69 -15.27 0.01
CA LYS A 479 -3.78 -14.12 -0.91
C LYS A 479 -2.62 -14.07 -1.90
N ARG A 480 -1.39 -14.41 -1.48
CA ARG A 480 -0.22 -14.52 -2.36
C ARG A 480 -0.42 -15.60 -3.42
N ASP A 481 -0.96 -16.76 -3.04
CA ASP A 481 -1.28 -17.85 -3.96
C ASP A 481 -2.29 -17.44 -5.03
N ILE A 482 -3.35 -16.71 -4.64
CA ILE A 482 -4.35 -16.19 -5.58
C ILE A 482 -3.69 -15.20 -6.55
N ALA A 483 -2.89 -14.27 -6.05
CA ALA A 483 -2.20 -13.29 -6.88
C ALA A 483 -1.24 -13.95 -7.88
N ASN A 484 -0.46 -14.93 -7.43
CA ASN A 484 0.46 -15.67 -8.28
C ASN A 484 -0.26 -16.43 -9.38
N LYS A 485 -1.33 -17.17 -9.06
CA LYS A 485 -2.13 -17.94 -10.06
C LYS A 485 -2.76 -17.08 -11.16
N ILE A 486 -3.14 -15.84 -10.86
CA ILE A 486 -3.79 -14.96 -11.84
C ILE A 486 -2.76 -14.19 -12.66
N MET A 487 -1.63 -13.83 -12.03
CA MET A 487 -0.61 -13.00 -12.65
C MET A 487 0.56 -13.80 -13.24
N ALA A 488 0.51 -15.14 -13.18
CA ALA A 488 1.42 -15.98 -13.94
C ALA A 488 1.12 -15.80 -15.44
N THR A 489 2.03 -15.17 -16.14
CA THR A 489 1.97 -14.89 -17.58
C THR A 489 2.99 -15.76 -18.35
N ASP A 490 3.29 -16.95 -17.82
CA ASP A 490 4.21 -17.89 -18.46
C ASP A 490 3.62 -18.48 -19.75
#